data_8c3e88b6d99ec7f49965734fcae4cbbb
#
_entry.id   8c3e88b6d99ec7f49965734fcae4cbbb
#
_cell.length_a   1.000
_cell.length_b   1.000
_cell.length_c   1.000
_cell.angle_alpha   90.00
_cell.angle_beta   90.00
_cell.angle_gamma   90.00
#
_symmetry.space_group_name_H-M   'P 1'
#
loop_
_entity.id
_entity.type
_entity.pdbx_description
1 polymer ?
#
loop_
_entity_poly.entity_id
_entity_poly.type
_entity_poly.pdbx_seq_one_letter_code
_entity_poly.pdbx_strand_id
1 'polypeptide(L)' 'MTLGERIAYYRKKAGYSQEGLAEQLNVSRQAISKWETGEATPDAERIIALAAVLGI' A
#
# COMPACT_ATOMS: atom_id res chain seq x y z
N MET A 1 12.61 -3.68 8.75
CA MET A 1 11.25 -3.23 8.39
C MET A 1 10.67 -4.20 7.37
N THR A 2 9.46 -4.69 7.61
CA THR A 2 8.78 -5.59 6.67
C THR A 2 8.22 -4.80 5.49
N LEU A 3 7.80 -5.51 4.45
CA LEU A 3 7.12 -4.88 3.31
C LEU A 3 5.87 -4.13 3.77
N GLY A 4 5.06 -4.77 4.62
CA GLY A 4 3.85 -4.13 5.14
C GLY A 4 4.13 -2.85 5.91
N GLU A 5 5.16 -2.88 6.74
CA GLU A 5 5.57 -1.70 7.49
C GLU A 5 6.06 -0.58 6.56
N ARG A 6 6.77 -0.94 5.49
CA ARG A 6 7.20 0.04 4.49
C ARG A 6 6.02 0.68 3.77
N ILE A 7 5.04 -0.13 3.40
CA ILE A 7 3.83 0.37 2.75
C ILE A 7 3.14 1.38 3.67
N ALA A 8 2.96 1.04 4.94
CA ALA A 8 2.32 1.92 5.90
C ALA A 8 3.11 3.21 6.10
N TYR A 9 4.44 3.09 6.21
CA TYR A 9 5.31 4.24 6.40
C TYR A 9 5.20 5.23 5.24
N TYR A 10 5.38 4.76 4.01
CA TYR A 10 5.36 5.63 2.84
C TYR A 10 3.96 6.14 2.54
N ARG A 11 2.93 5.34 2.84
CA ARG A 11 1.54 5.79 2.70
C ARG A 11 1.28 7.01 3.59
N LYS A 12 1.66 6.92 4.85
CA LYS A 12 1.47 8.02 5.80
C LYS A 12 2.31 9.23 5.42
N LYS A 13 3.53 9.00 4.99
CA LYS A 13 4.43 10.07 4.56
C LYS A 13 3.88 10.81 3.35
N ALA A 14 3.22 10.10 2.46
CA ALA A 14 2.59 10.70 1.28
C ALA A 14 1.24 11.33 1.58
N GLY A 15 0.72 11.17 2.81
CA GLY A 15 -0.53 11.78 3.21
C GLY A 15 -1.79 11.00 2.88
N TYR A 16 -1.65 9.71 2.51
CA TYR A 16 -2.82 8.89 2.19
C TYR A 16 -3.37 8.16 3.40
N SER A 17 -4.71 8.10 3.50
CA SER A 17 -5.38 7.12 4.34
C SER A 17 -5.30 5.76 3.64
N GLN A 18 -5.62 4.67 4.36
CA GLN A 18 -5.70 3.35 3.72
C GLN A 18 -6.72 3.37 2.58
N GLU A 19 -7.87 4.00 2.80
CA GLU A 19 -8.91 4.11 1.78
C GLU A 19 -8.45 4.96 0.60
N GLY A 20 -7.77 6.06 0.86
CA GLY A 20 -7.24 6.92 -0.18
C GLY A 20 -6.22 6.21 -1.06
N LEU A 21 -5.30 5.46 -0.46
CA LEU A 21 -4.34 4.67 -1.22
C LEU A 21 -5.05 3.57 -2.01
N ALA A 22 -6.03 2.91 -1.42
CA ALA A 22 -6.80 1.86 -2.08
C ALA A 22 -7.46 2.39 -3.35
N GLU A 23 -8.02 3.60 -3.29
CA GLU A 23 -8.63 4.24 -4.45
C GLU A 23 -7.61 4.47 -5.57
N GLN A 24 -6.41 4.91 -5.21
CA GLN A 24 -5.35 5.15 -6.19
C GLN A 24 -4.92 3.86 -6.90
N LEU A 25 -4.99 2.74 -6.21
CA LEU A 25 -4.57 1.45 -6.74
C LEU A 25 -5.74 0.63 -7.29
N ASN A 26 -6.95 1.13 -7.15
CA ASN A 26 -8.17 0.44 -7.58
C ASN A 26 -8.32 -0.93 -6.89
N VAL A 27 -8.05 -0.95 -5.60
CA VAL A 27 -8.21 -2.14 -4.75
C VAL A 27 -9.08 -1.78 -3.55
N SER A 28 -9.47 -2.77 -2.76
CA SER A 28 -10.25 -2.51 -1.55
C SER A 28 -9.35 -1.99 -0.42
N ARG A 29 -9.95 -1.27 0.53
CA ARG A 29 -9.24 -0.86 1.74
C ARG A 29 -8.73 -2.07 2.51
N GLN A 30 -9.49 -3.16 2.53
CA GLN A 30 -9.10 -4.40 3.19
C GLN A 30 -7.80 -4.96 2.61
N ALA A 31 -7.60 -4.83 1.29
CA ALA A 31 -6.36 -5.27 0.67
C ALA A 31 -5.17 -4.50 1.23
N ILE A 32 -5.28 -3.17 1.32
CA ILE A 32 -4.22 -2.34 1.89
C ILE A 32 -3.94 -2.76 3.34
N SER A 33 -4.99 -2.92 4.14
CA SER A 33 -4.84 -3.33 5.53
C SER A 33 -4.12 -4.66 5.65
N LYS A 34 -4.48 -5.65 4.86
CA LYS A 34 -3.84 -6.97 4.88
C LYS A 34 -2.38 -6.92 4.46
N TRP A 35 -2.06 -6.08 3.47
CA TRP A 35 -0.67 -5.89 3.05
C TRP A 35 0.16 -5.27 4.18
N GLU A 36 -0.42 -4.30 4.89
CA GLU A 36 0.31 -3.61 5.97
C GLU A 36 0.53 -4.52 7.18
N THR A 37 -0.40 -5.43 7.46
CA THR A 37 -0.26 -6.36 8.59
C THR A 37 0.50 -7.64 8.25
N GLY A 38 0.76 -7.88 6.96
CA GLY A 38 1.44 -9.10 6.52
C GLY A 38 0.51 -10.28 6.31
N GLU A 39 -0.82 -10.09 6.43
CA GLU A 39 -1.78 -11.15 6.16
C GLU A 39 -1.83 -11.55 4.69
N ALA A 40 -1.49 -10.60 3.81
CA ALA A 40 -1.40 -10.84 2.38
C ALA A 40 -0.26 -10.01 1.83
N THR A 41 0.24 -10.41 0.66
CA THR A 41 1.33 -9.71 -0.02
C THR A 41 0.81 -9.20 -1.36
N PRO A 42 1.08 -7.94 -1.72
CA PRO A 42 0.69 -7.46 -3.05
C PRO A 42 1.49 -8.21 -4.13
N ASP A 43 0.84 -8.48 -5.25
CA ASP A 43 1.53 -9.08 -6.40
C ASP A 43 2.46 -8.05 -7.06
N ALA A 44 3.25 -8.51 -8.03
CA ALA A 44 4.25 -7.67 -8.69
C ALA A 44 3.62 -6.43 -9.31
N GLU A 45 2.47 -6.57 -9.93
CA GLU A 45 1.78 -5.45 -10.57
C GLU A 45 1.36 -4.38 -9.55
N ARG A 46 0.88 -4.82 -8.40
CA ARG A 46 0.48 -3.90 -7.31
C ARG A 46 1.68 -3.26 -6.65
N ILE A 47 2.81 -3.99 -6.56
CA ILE A 47 4.05 -3.43 -6.03
C ILE A 47 4.54 -2.29 -6.91
N ILE A 48 4.50 -2.47 -8.23
CA ILE A 48 4.89 -1.43 -9.18
C ILE A 48 3.98 -0.21 -9.04
N ALA A 49 2.67 -0.45 -8.93
CA ALA A 49 1.71 0.64 -8.77
C ALA A 49 1.91 1.38 -7.44
N LEU A 50 2.21 0.65 -6.36
CA LEU A 50 2.52 1.25 -5.06
C LEU A 50 3.73 2.17 -5.17
N ALA A 51 4.79 1.72 -5.82
CA ALA A 51 6.01 2.51 -5.99
C ALA A 51 5.70 3.80 -6.75
N ALA A 52 4.91 3.71 -7.81
CA ALA A 52 4.54 4.88 -8.61
C ALA A 52 3.71 5.88 -7.81
N VAL A 53 2.70 5.40 -7.09
CA VAL A 53 1.80 6.29 -6.32
C VAL A 53 2.52 6.91 -5.13
N LEU A 54 3.38 6.14 -4.46
CA LEU A 54 4.08 6.61 -3.26
C LEU A 54 5.39 7.33 -3.57
N GLY A 55 5.84 7.34 -4.81
CA GLY A 55 7.03 8.07 -5.24
C GLY A 55 8.34 7.43 -4.80
N ILE A 56 8.38 6.12 -4.75
CA ILE A 56 9.57 5.40 -4.32
C ILE A 56 10.05 4.41 -5.37
#